data_f5e611f51d9f7e38825aa38d2be671c5
#
_entry.id   f5e611f51d9f7e38825aa38d2be671c5
#
_cell.length_a   1.000
_cell.length_b   1.000
_cell.length_c   1.000
_cell.angle_alpha   90.00
_cell.angle_beta   90.00
_cell.angle_gamma   90.00
#
_symmetry.space_group_name_H-M   'P 1'
#
loop_
_entity.id
_entity.type
_entity.pdbx_description
1 polymer ?
#
loop_
_entity_poly.entity_id
_entity_poly.type
_entity_poly.pdbx_seq_one_letter_code
_entity_poly.pdbx_strand_id
1 'polypeptide(L)'
;QAALNPPQPGRREKLSGGSCFREGDRVMQIRNHYDLPWKRANGSSGTGVFNGDIGTIVSIDPKEDQIHVLFDDREVVYEPEMLSELELAYAITAHKSQGSEYRAVIFAIGGGAPMLLTRGVLYTAITRARELLLLVGNEELIAQMTQNNRRNKRYSGLRFRLQGEA
;
A
#
# COMPACT_ATOMS: atom_id res chain seq x y z
N GLN A 1 4.48 6.41 -11.74
CA GLN A 1 4.25 5.64 -12.98
C GLN A 1 5.02 6.24 -14.16
N ALA A 2 4.78 7.51 -14.51
CA ALA A 2 5.37 8.12 -15.71
C ALA A 2 6.90 7.97 -15.84
N ALA A 3 7.63 8.02 -14.72
CA ALA A 3 9.09 7.90 -14.72
C ALA A 3 9.59 6.44 -14.74
N LEU A 4 8.86 5.51 -14.10
CA LEU A 4 9.33 4.13 -13.89
C LEU A 4 8.66 3.12 -14.83
N ASN A 5 7.49 3.43 -15.32
CA ASN A 5 6.75 2.62 -16.29
C ASN A 5 5.99 3.53 -17.27
N PRO A 6 6.72 4.25 -18.17
CA PRO A 6 6.10 5.12 -19.17
C PRO A 6 5.27 4.33 -20.19
N PRO A 7 4.32 4.98 -20.88
CA PRO A 7 3.61 4.36 -21.99
C PRO A 7 4.58 3.86 -23.06
N GLN A 8 4.35 2.66 -23.56
CA GLN A 8 5.16 2.07 -24.63
C GLN A 8 4.28 1.41 -25.71
N PRO A 9 4.64 1.50 -26.99
CA PRO A 9 3.92 0.77 -28.04
C PRO A 9 3.85 -0.73 -27.71
N GLY A 10 2.65 -1.31 -27.83
CA GLY A 10 2.41 -2.73 -27.57
C GLY A 10 2.14 -3.10 -26.10
N ARG A 11 2.38 -2.20 -25.16
CA ARG A 11 2.03 -2.41 -23.75
C ARG A 11 0.56 -2.05 -23.51
N ARG A 12 -0.16 -2.94 -22.89
CA ARG A 12 -1.59 -2.75 -22.66
C ARG A 12 -1.86 -1.90 -21.43
N GLU A 13 -2.94 -1.13 -21.51
CA GLU A 13 -3.41 -0.24 -20.47
C GLU A 13 -4.90 -0.44 -20.24
N LYS A 14 -5.32 -0.23 -18.99
CA LYS A 14 -6.74 -0.24 -18.59
C LYS A 14 -7.05 0.95 -17.69
N LEU A 15 -8.06 1.71 -18.07
CA LEU A 15 -8.59 2.80 -17.26
C LEU A 15 -9.67 2.28 -16.32
N SER A 16 -9.54 2.57 -15.03
CA SER A 16 -10.56 2.26 -14.02
C SER A 16 -10.50 3.26 -12.88
N GLY A 17 -11.64 3.80 -12.48
CA GLY A 17 -11.76 4.69 -11.32
C GLY A 17 -10.87 5.94 -11.35
N GLY A 18 -10.53 6.44 -12.56
CA GLY A 18 -9.61 7.58 -12.74
C GLY A 18 -8.13 7.21 -12.69
N SER A 19 -7.79 5.94 -12.46
CA SER A 19 -6.45 5.40 -12.54
C SER A 19 -6.21 4.70 -13.88
N CYS A 20 -5.00 4.84 -14.42
CA CYS A 20 -4.54 4.09 -15.59
C CYS A 20 -3.60 2.98 -15.12
N PHE A 21 -4.06 1.75 -15.20
CA PHE A 21 -3.25 0.56 -14.93
C PHE A 21 -2.55 0.11 -16.22
N ARG A 22 -1.29 -0.27 -16.11
CA ARG A 22 -0.45 -0.67 -17.23
C ARG A 22 0.30 -1.95 -16.90
N GLU A 23 0.51 -2.81 -17.86
CA GLU A 23 1.40 -3.97 -17.69
C GLU A 23 2.78 -3.53 -17.18
N GLY A 24 3.27 -4.21 -16.13
CA GLY A 24 4.49 -3.84 -15.41
C GLY A 24 4.30 -2.85 -14.27
N ASP A 25 3.09 -2.33 -14.02
CA ASP A 25 2.84 -1.45 -12.88
C ASP A 25 2.94 -2.21 -11.56
N ARG A 26 3.51 -1.50 -10.57
CA ARG A 26 3.44 -1.91 -9.16
C ARG A 26 2.09 -1.48 -8.61
N VAL A 27 1.36 -2.42 -8.03
CA VAL A 27 0.04 -2.21 -7.43
C VAL A 27 -0.03 -2.76 -6.01
N MET A 28 -0.95 -2.23 -5.24
CA MET A 28 -1.24 -2.67 -3.88
C MET A 28 -2.73 -2.98 -3.76
N GLN A 29 -3.04 -4.10 -3.13
CA GLN A 29 -4.38 -4.40 -2.63
C GLN A 29 -4.71 -3.48 -1.46
N ILE A 30 -5.84 -2.78 -1.51
CA ILE A 30 -6.23 -1.79 -0.48
C ILE A 30 -7.37 -2.23 0.42
N ARG A 31 -7.86 -3.46 0.22
CA ARG A 31 -8.91 -4.10 1.04
C ARG A 31 -8.57 -5.56 1.26
N ASN A 32 -9.08 -6.15 2.34
CA ASN A 32 -9.01 -7.60 2.50
C ASN A 32 -10.08 -8.26 1.63
N HIS A 33 -9.66 -9.18 0.77
CA HIS A 33 -10.54 -10.00 -0.05
C HIS A 33 -10.25 -11.47 0.22
N TYR A 34 -10.99 -12.08 1.12
CA TYR A 34 -10.70 -13.41 1.64
C TYR A 34 -10.96 -14.54 0.63
N ASP A 35 -11.90 -14.33 -0.28
CA ASP A 35 -12.34 -15.33 -1.25
C ASP A 35 -11.69 -15.20 -2.62
N LEU A 36 -10.85 -14.16 -2.85
CA LEU A 36 -10.20 -13.94 -4.12
C LEU A 36 -9.18 -15.05 -4.40
N PRO A 37 -9.39 -15.85 -5.47
CA PRO A 37 -8.55 -17.01 -5.74
C PRO A 37 -7.19 -16.58 -6.30
N TRP A 38 -6.17 -17.36 -5.91
CA TRP A 38 -4.83 -17.23 -6.49
C TRP A 38 -4.27 -18.59 -6.90
N LYS A 39 -3.35 -18.59 -7.86
CA LYS A 39 -2.62 -19.76 -8.33
C LYS A 39 -1.12 -19.48 -8.31
N ARG A 40 -0.32 -20.52 -8.09
CA ARG A 40 1.14 -20.49 -8.22
C ARG A 40 1.61 -21.26 -9.44
N ALA A 41 2.80 -20.95 -9.92
CA ALA A 41 3.42 -21.66 -11.04
C ALA A 41 3.61 -23.16 -10.78
N ASN A 42 3.73 -23.59 -9.51
CA ASN A 42 3.84 -25.00 -9.12
C ASN A 42 2.49 -25.74 -9.12
N GLY A 43 1.39 -25.10 -9.50
CA GLY A 43 0.04 -25.65 -9.56
C GLY A 43 -0.73 -25.57 -8.24
N SER A 44 -0.13 -25.12 -7.14
CA SER A 44 -0.87 -24.88 -5.89
C SER A 44 -1.82 -23.68 -6.04
N SER A 45 -2.94 -23.72 -5.36
CA SER A 45 -3.95 -22.68 -5.36
C SER A 45 -4.49 -22.43 -3.95
N GLY A 46 -5.12 -21.30 -3.75
CA GLY A 46 -5.79 -20.95 -2.52
C GLY A 46 -6.60 -19.68 -2.71
N THR A 47 -7.04 -19.08 -1.62
CA THR A 47 -7.80 -17.82 -1.62
C THR A 47 -7.21 -16.83 -0.65
N GLY A 48 -7.54 -15.56 -0.85
CA GLY A 48 -7.18 -14.45 0.02
C GLY A 48 -6.03 -13.60 -0.51
N VAL A 49 -6.35 -12.31 -0.69
CA VAL A 49 -5.41 -11.21 -0.93
C VAL A 49 -5.74 -10.11 0.08
N PHE A 50 -4.73 -9.56 0.72
CA PHE A 50 -4.96 -8.73 1.89
C PHE A 50 -4.50 -7.28 1.66
N ASN A 51 -5.12 -6.39 2.40
CA ASN A 51 -4.72 -4.98 2.41
C ASN A 51 -3.23 -4.85 2.75
N GLY A 52 -2.49 -4.19 1.85
CA GLY A 52 -1.04 -4.03 1.94
C GLY A 52 -0.23 -5.01 1.10
N ASP A 53 -0.84 -6.07 0.54
CA ASP A 53 -0.17 -6.94 -0.42
C ASP A 53 0.22 -6.13 -1.66
N ILE A 54 1.51 -6.20 -2.04
CA ILE A 54 2.06 -5.48 -3.20
C ILE A 54 2.42 -6.48 -4.28
N GLY A 55 1.94 -6.21 -5.49
CA GLY A 55 2.18 -7.04 -6.66
C GLY A 55 2.60 -6.23 -7.89
N THR A 56 2.76 -6.94 -8.99
CA THR A 56 3.05 -6.37 -10.29
C THR A 56 2.01 -6.86 -11.30
N ILE A 57 1.49 -5.96 -12.12
CA ILE A 57 0.60 -6.33 -13.23
C ILE A 57 1.42 -7.06 -14.28
N VAL A 58 1.13 -8.35 -14.48
CA VAL A 58 1.87 -9.19 -15.43
C VAL A 58 1.22 -9.18 -16.81
N SER A 59 -0.11 -9.08 -16.88
CA SER A 59 -0.83 -8.96 -18.14
C SER A 59 -2.20 -8.30 -17.98
N ILE A 60 -2.70 -7.74 -19.05
CA ILE A 60 -4.06 -7.21 -19.19
C ILE A 60 -4.72 -7.92 -20.34
N ASP A 61 -5.81 -8.64 -20.10
CA ASP A 61 -6.59 -9.29 -21.16
C ASP A 61 -7.75 -8.39 -21.59
N PRO A 62 -7.70 -7.85 -22.82
CA PRO A 62 -8.76 -6.98 -23.31
C PRO A 62 -10.03 -7.74 -23.75
N LYS A 63 -9.96 -9.08 -23.92
CA LYS A 63 -11.12 -9.89 -24.32
C LYS A 63 -11.99 -10.21 -23.11
N GLU A 64 -11.34 -10.68 -22.05
CA GLU A 64 -11.98 -11.00 -20.76
C GLU A 64 -12.10 -9.78 -19.87
N ASP A 65 -11.53 -8.65 -20.28
CA ASP A 65 -11.46 -7.39 -19.54
C ASP A 65 -10.84 -7.53 -18.14
N GLN A 66 -9.83 -8.39 -18.01
CA GLN A 66 -9.20 -8.79 -16.75
C GLN A 66 -7.78 -8.25 -16.62
N ILE A 67 -7.34 -8.05 -15.37
CA ILE A 67 -5.95 -7.74 -15.02
C ILE A 67 -5.37 -8.90 -14.21
N HIS A 68 -4.22 -9.40 -14.63
CA HIS A 68 -3.47 -10.40 -13.89
C HIS A 68 -2.38 -9.74 -13.07
N VAL A 69 -2.36 -9.99 -11.77
CA VAL A 69 -1.39 -9.43 -10.82
C VAL A 69 -0.62 -10.55 -10.15
N LEU A 70 0.69 -10.44 -10.12
CA LEU A 70 1.57 -11.35 -9.40
C LEU A 70 1.95 -10.73 -8.05
N PHE A 71 1.47 -11.31 -6.96
CA PHE A 71 1.84 -11.00 -5.58
C PHE A 71 2.84 -12.06 -5.09
N ASP A 72 4.11 -11.70 -4.98
CA ASP A 72 5.22 -12.62 -4.75
C ASP A 72 5.24 -13.78 -5.78
N ASP A 73 4.69 -14.94 -5.43
CA ASP A 73 4.57 -16.13 -6.29
C ASP A 73 3.10 -16.52 -6.57
N ARG A 74 2.14 -15.68 -6.16
CA ARG A 74 0.69 -15.89 -6.29
C ARG A 74 0.14 -15.04 -7.42
N GLU A 75 -0.33 -15.66 -8.48
CA GLU A 75 -1.04 -14.98 -9.56
C GLU A 75 -2.53 -14.86 -9.22
N VAL A 76 -3.07 -13.67 -9.36
CA VAL A 76 -4.45 -13.30 -9.07
C VAL A 76 -5.05 -12.62 -10.28
N VAL A 77 -6.29 -12.99 -10.61
CA VAL A 77 -7.05 -12.37 -11.70
C VAL A 77 -8.07 -11.40 -11.12
N TYR A 78 -8.02 -10.17 -11.58
CA TYR A 78 -8.96 -9.11 -11.20
C TYR A 78 -9.94 -8.85 -12.32
N GLU A 79 -11.22 -8.98 -12.01
CA GLU A 79 -12.32 -8.54 -12.87
C GLU A 79 -12.55 -7.03 -12.74
N PRO A 80 -13.27 -6.40 -13.68
CA PRO A 80 -13.49 -4.95 -13.70
C PRO A 80 -14.00 -4.37 -12.38
N GLU A 81 -14.91 -5.08 -11.72
CA GLU A 81 -15.55 -4.66 -10.46
C GLU A 81 -14.57 -4.61 -9.30
N MET A 82 -13.54 -5.47 -9.35
CA MET A 82 -12.53 -5.60 -8.29
C MET A 82 -11.40 -4.58 -8.43
N LEU A 83 -11.28 -3.88 -9.55
CA LEU A 83 -10.20 -2.92 -9.79
C LEU A 83 -10.21 -1.73 -8.84
N SER A 84 -11.35 -1.44 -8.21
CA SER A 84 -11.45 -0.46 -7.13
C SER A 84 -10.71 -0.85 -5.85
N GLU A 85 -10.27 -2.11 -5.76
CA GLU A 85 -9.47 -2.64 -4.65
C GLU A 85 -7.96 -2.54 -4.89
N LEU A 86 -7.55 -2.10 -6.08
CA LEU A 86 -6.15 -1.89 -6.46
C LEU A 86 -5.79 -0.41 -6.52
N GLU A 87 -4.60 -0.08 -6.05
CA GLU A 87 -3.97 1.23 -6.25
C GLU A 87 -2.56 1.07 -6.81
N LEU A 88 -2.09 2.07 -7.57
CA LEU A 88 -0.68 2.13 -7.97
C LEU A 88 0.23 2.29 -6.75
N ALA A 89 1.28 1.47 -6.65
CA ALA A 89 2.13 1.35 -5.47
C ALA A 89 3.60 1.71 -5.73
N TYR A 90 3.85 2.71 -6.57
CA TYR A 90 5.21 3.27 -6.76
C TYR A 90 5.70 4.03 -5.54
N ALA A 91 4.78 4.58 -4.77
CA ALA A 91 4.99 5.12 -3.44
C ALA A 91 3.76 4.83 -2.58
N ILE A 92 3.97 4.52 -1.31
CA ILE A 92 2.90 4.21 -0.36
C ILE A 92 3.00 5.11 0.86
N THR A 93 1.89 5.32 1.55
CA THR A 93 1.92 6.09 2.81
C THR A 93 2.49 5.25 3.95
N ALA A 94 3.04 5.90 4.97
CA ALA A 94 3.52 5.22 6.17
C ALA A 94 2.42 4.37 6.84
N HIS A 95 1.15 4.80 6.77
CA HIS A 95 0.04 4.02 7.31
C HIS A 95 -0.22 2.73 6.51
N LYS A 96 -0.16 2.79 5.19
CA LYS A 96 -0.35 1.62 4.32
C LYS A 96 0.82 0.61 4.42
N SER A 97 1.98 1.05 4.88
CA SER A 97 3.14 0.18 5.12
C SER A 97 3.09 -0.54 6.48
N GLN A 98 2.08 -0.28 7.30
CA GLN A 98 1.93 -0.92 8.62
C GLN A 98 1.80 -2.44 8.47
N GLY A 99 2.58 -3.19 9.26
CA GLY A 99 2.64 -4.66 9.19
C GLY A 99 3.65 -5.22 8.19
N SER A 100 4.10 -4.41 7.22
CA SER A 100 5.11 -4.82 6.23
C SER A 100 6.50 -4.34 6.62
N GLU A 101 7.54 -5.03 6.15
CA GLU A 101 8.95 -4.65 6.31
C GLU A 101 9.65 -4.70 4.95
N TYR A 102 10.61 -3.80 4.76
CA TYR A 102 11.34 -3.66 3.50
C TYR A 102 12.84 -3.64 3.78
N ARG A 103 13.64 -4.19 2.87
CA ARG A 103 15.11 -4.13 2.99
C ARG A 103 15.62 -2.69 3.00
N ALA A 104 15.05 -1.84 2.14
CA ALA A 104 15.37 -0.42 2.08
C ALA A 104 14.09 0.41 2.05
N VAL A 105 14.09 1.52 2.78
CA VAL A 105 13.01 2.49 2.83
C VAL A 105 13.56 3.87 2.51
N ILE A 106 12.91 4.55 1.58
CA ILE A 106 13.10 5.99 1.33
C ILE A 106 11.86 6.69 1.88
N PHE A 107 12.00 7.39 2.98
CA PHE A 107 10.92 8.16 3.57
C PHE A 107 11.02 9.63 3.17
N ALA A 108 10.15 10.05 2.24
CA ALA A 108 10.08 11.44 1.79
C ALA A 108 9.20 12.25 2.75
N ILE A 109 9.79 13.27 3.37
CA ILE A 109 9.13 14.20 4.30
C ILE A 109 9.02 15.55 3.59
N GLY A 110 7.95 15.69 2.84
CA GLY A 110 7.52 16.96 2.25
C GLY A 110 6.52 17.67 3.16
N GLY A 111 6.22 18.93 2.88
CA GLY A 111 5.11 19.62 3.53
C GLY A 111 3.81 18.82 3.35
N GLY A 112 3.01 18.74 4.38
CA GLY A 112 1.75 17.99 4.37
C GLY A 112 0.82 18.48 5.46
N ALA A 113 -0.31 17.80 5.65
CA ALA A 113 -1.22 18.14 6.74
C ALA A 113 -0.49 18.04 8.09
N PRO A 114 -0.46 19.10 8.90
CA PRO A 114 0.26 19.10 10.19
C PRO A 114 -0.15 17.96 11.12
N MET A 115 -1.36 17.43 10.94
CA MET A 115 -1.88 16.29 11.68
C MET A 115 -1.12 14.99 11.43
N LEU A 116 -0.43 14.87 10.28
CA LEU A 116 0.36 13.70 9.91
C LEU A 116 1.84 13.81 10.34
N LEU A 117 2.30 15.03 10.69
CA LEU A 117 3.67 15.28 11.14
C LEU A 117 3.82 14.94 12.62
N THR A 118 3.70 13.67 12.95
CA THR A 118 3.74 13.17 14.33
C THR A 118 4.88 12.17 14.52
N ARG A 119 5.33 12.04 15.79
CA ARG A 119 6.32 11.02 16.17
C ARG A 119 5.85 9.61 15.79
N GLY A 120 4.54 9.31 15.90
CA GLY A 120 3.98 8.01 15.57
C GLY A 120 4.15 7.66 14.09
N VAL A 121 3.91 8.61 13.19
CA VAL A 121 4.11 8.42 11.74
C VAL A 121 5.58 8.24 11.41
N LEU A 122 6.46 9.08 11.98
CA LEU A 122 7.91 8.96 11.81
C LEU A 122 8.40 7.59 12.31
N TYR A 123 8.01 7.17 13.50
CA TYR A 123 8.36 5.87 14.06
C TYR A 123 7.88 4.72 13.17
N THR A 124 6.63 4.76 12.72
CA THR A 124 6.08 3.74 11.81
C THR A 124 6.92 3.62 10.53
N ALA A 125 7.29 4.74 9.91
CA ALA A 125 8.09 4.73 8.68
C ALA A 125 9.51 4.17 8.93
N ILE A 126 10.18 4.61 9.99
CA ILE A 126 11.54 4.17 10.34
C ILE A 126 11.58 2.67 10.60
N THR A 127 10.62 2.15 11.36
CA THR A 127 10.57 0.73 11.73
C THR A 127 10.20 -0.20 10.57
N ARG A 128 9.91 0.32 9.40
CA ARG A 128 9.70 -0.49 8.17
C ARG A 128 11.02 -0.91 7.51
N ALA A 129 12.13 -0.21 7.78
CA ALA A 129 13.42 -0.51 7.19
C ALA A 129 14.17 -1.59 7.97
N ARG A 130 14.67 -2.62 7.26
CA ARG A 130 15.51 -3.67 7.83
C ARG A 130 17.01 -3.36 7.72
N GLU A 131 17.45 -2.88 6.55
CA GLU A 131 18.85 -2.71 6.23
C GLU A 131 19.24 -1.25 5.98
N LEU A 132 18.39 -0.51 5.26
CA LEU A 132 18.69 0.87 4.85
C LEU A 132 17.47 1.77 5.03
N LEU A 133 17.68 2.91 5.67
CA LEU A 133 16.71 3.99 5.75
C LEU A 133 17.32 5.27 5.20
N LEU A 134 16.67 5.87 4.21
CA LEU A 134 16.97 7.20 3.70
C LEU A 134 15.83 8.15 4.06
N LEU A 135 16.16 9.21 4.78
CA LEU A 135 15.24 10.33 5.05
C LEU A 135 15.50 11.45 4.05
N VAL A 136 14.48 11.82 3.30
CA VAL A 136 14.55 12.87 2.28
C VAL A 136 13.55 13.97 2.64
N GLY A 137 14.04 15.17 2.90
CA GLY A 137 13.17 16.29 3.25
C GLY A 137 13.85 17.32 4.14
N ASN A 138 13.04 18.14 4.81
CA ASN A 138 13.53 19.23 5.67
C ASN A 138 13.82 18.69 7.08
N GLU A 139 15.04 18.92 7.60
CA GLU A 139 15.47 18.52 8.94
C GLU A 139 14.60 19.13 10.05
N GLU A 140 14.12 20.37 9.86
CA GLU A 140 13.23 21.02 10.82
C GLU A 140 11.91 20.27 10.97
N LEU A 141 11.35 19.76 9.86
CA LEU A 141 10.14 18.94 9.91
C LEU A 141 10.39 17.62 10.63
N ILE A 142 11.53 17.00 10.44
CA ILE A 142 11.92 15.77 11.15
C ILE A 142 12.02 16.06 12.64
N ALA A 143 12.67 17.16 13.03
CA ALA A 143 12.78 17.60 14.41
C ALA A 143 11.41 17.88 15.04
N GLN A 144 10.51 18.55 14.30
CA GLN A 144 9.12 18.76 14.73
C GLN A 144 8.38 17.45 14.94
N MET A 145 8.51 16.49 14.02
CA MET A 145 7.88 15.18 14.14
C MET A 145 8.36 14.43 15.41
N THR A 146 9.65 14.51 15.74
CA THR A 146 10.18 13.85 16.95
C THR A 146 9.60 14.43 18.23
N GLN A 147 9.31 15.73 18.26
CA GLN A 147 8.73 16.43 19.40
C GLN A 147 7.21 16.31 19.47
N ASN A 148 6.54 16.11 18.34
CA ASN A 148 5.09 16.05 18.24
C ASN A 148 4.54 14.69 18.70
N ASN A 149 4.23 14.59 19.99
CA ASN A 149 3.67 13.38 20.60
C ASN A 149 2.13 13.40 20.65
N ARG A 150 1.49 14.11 19.71
CA ARG A 150 0.03 14.10 19.63
C ARG A 150 -0.46 12.67 19.36
N ARG A 151 -1.20 12.12 20.31
CA ARG A 151 -1.96 10.89 20.15
C ARG A 151 -3.41 11.26 19.91
N ASN A 152 -4.03 10.69 18.90
CA ASN A 152 -5.49 10.76 18.78
C ASN A 152 -6.08 10.07 20.02
N LYS A 153 -6.72 10.85 20.88
CA LYS A 153 -7.44 10.30 22.04
C LYS A 153 -8.56 9.42 21.50
N ARG A 154 -8.44 8.13 21.73
CA ARG A 154 -9.56 7.22 21.46
C ARG A 154 -10.57 7.40 22.60
N TYR A 155 -11.72 7.96 22.28
CA TYR A 155 -12.85 8.02 23.19
C TYR A 155 -13.52 6.65 23.20
N SER A 156 -13.03 5.73 24.05
CA SER A 156 -13.71 4.48 24.30
C SER A 156 -14.30 4.50 25.71
N GLY A 157 -15.54 4.02 25.86
CA GLY A 157 -16.17 3.85 27.16
C GLY A 157 -15.56 2.71 28.00
N LEU A 158 -14.47 2.09 27.52
CA LEU A 158 -13.83 0.95 28.20
C LEU A 158 -13.37 1.31 29.62
N ARG A 159 -12.78 2.48 29.81
CA ARG A 159 -12.30 2.93 31.12
C ARG A 159 -13.46 2.99 32.15
N PHE A 160 -14.60 3.58 31.76
CA PHE A 160 -15.78 3.67 32.63
C PHE A 160 -16.34 2.29 32.97
N ARG A 161 -16.41 1.40 31.95
CA ARG A 161 -16.88 0.02 32.17
C ARG A 161 -15.96 -0.79 33.07
N LEU A 162 -14.65 -0.60 32.98
CA LEU A 162 -13.68 -1.28 33.86
C LEU A 162 -13.66 -0.73 35.26
N GLN A 163 -14.05 0.54 35.48
CA GLN A 163 -14.16 1.18 36.80
C GLN A 163 -15.49 0.90 37.48
N GLY A 164 -16.42 0.19 36.82
CA GLY A 164 -17.74 -0.13 37.41
C GLY A 164 -18.67 1.08 37.52
N GLU A 165 -18.34 2.18 36.89
CA GLU A 165 -19.15 3.38 36.76
C GLU A 165 -20.04 3.25 35.52
N ALA A 166 -21.11 2.48 35.59
CA ALA A 166 -22.12 2.36 34.56
C ALA A 166 -23.39 3.10 34.96
#